data_462e07b463d51edb6fae95c4f800f023
#
_entry.id   462e07b463d51edb6fae95c4f800f023
#
_cell.length_a   1.000
_cell.length_b   1.000
_cell.length_c   1.000
_cell.angle_alpha   90.00
_cell.angle_beta   90.00
_cell.angle_gamma   90.00
#
_symmetry.space_group_name_H-M   'P 1'
#
loop_
_entity.id
_entity.type
_entity.pdbx_description
1 polymer ?
#
loop_
_entity_poly.entity_id
_entity_poly.type
_entity_poly.pdbx_seq_one_letter_code
_entity_poly.pdbx_strand_id
1 'polypeptide(L)'
;LDDLGIPESGNGVSDLLDEARYELEWMFKVQDASTGGVYHKVTCANFPETVNAVDETDQLILSPISNTATGDFAAVMAKASIIYGDTDKEFADRCLAAAEKAWEYLSAHQGDPGFKNPEDIVTGEYDDSSDIDEYLWAAVELYAATGDTQYKTAADEIITGSSPVGYDLGWASVGIYALYDYARCDDPSEEAKEKLISKADALESIINKSGVGVAIKDFPWGSNMNVADAGMLLLMANKLLPDEKYTTYAQYQLDYLLGRNAVSYCFVTGYGAVSPTQTHHRPSQVLEETMPGMLVGGPNSGLDESYSKAVLTGYAPAKCYVDNSQAYSLNEVTIYWNSPLVYLMGSLK
;
A
#
# COMPACT_ATOMS: atom_id res chain seq x y z
N LEU A 1 -8.81 -4.17 -19.82
CA LEU A 1 -9.90 -3.66 -18.96
C LEU A 1 -10.13 -2.18 -19.29
N ASP A 2 -11.04 -1.91 -20.24
CA ASP A 2 -11.39 -0.57 -20.73
C ASP A 2 -12.93 -0.36 -20.65
N ASP A 3 -13.55 -0.96 -19.60
CA ASP A 3 -15.00 -0.97 -19.38
C ASP A 3 -15.39 -1.11 -17.91
N LEU A 4 -14.58 -0.59 -16.98
CA LEU A 4 -14.85 -0.63 -15.55
C LEU A 4 -15.90 0.41 -15.11
N GLY A 5 -16.32 1.29 -16.00
CA GLY A 5 -17.36 2.30 -15.75
C GLY A 5 -16.84 3.59 -15.11
N ILE A 6 -15.57 3.91 -15.31
CA ILE A 6 -14.98 5.22 -14.99
C ILE A 6 -15.22 6.23 -16.10
N PRO A 7 -15.03 7.54 -15.89
CA PRO A 7 -15.23 8.56 -16.94
C PRO A 7 -14.43 8.31 -18.21
N GLU A 8 -13.26 7.72 -18.12
CA GLU A 8 -12.32 7.45 -19.22
C GLU A 8 -12.63 6.16 -19.98
N SER A 9 -13.53 5.28 -19.47
CA SER A 9 -13.85 3.99 -20.09
C SER A 9 -14.19 4.12 -21.58
N GLY A 10 -13.61 3.25 -22.40
CA GLY A 10 -13.82 3.23 -23.84
C GLY A 10 -12.89 4.13 -24.65
N ASN A 11 -11.84 4.67 -24.05
CA ASN A 11 -10.84 5.50 -24.75
C ASN A 11 -9.73 4.69 -25.44
N GLY A 12 -9.70 3.37 -25.24
CA GLY A 12 -8.68 2.45 -25.79
C GLY A 12 -7.46 2.26 -24.88
N VAL A 13 -7.45 2.87 -23.71
CA VAL A 13 -6.50 2.64 -22.63
C VAL A 13 -7.17 1.77 -21.56
N SER A 14 -6.42 1.03 -20.79
CA SER A 14 -6.99 0.31 -19.65
C SER A 14 -7.42 1.29 -18.56
N ASP A 15 -8.66 1.19 -18.08
CA ASP A 15 -9.18 2.00 -16.97
C ASP A 15 -8.30 1.98 -15.71
N LEU A 16 -7.58 0.87 -15.47
CA LEU A 16 -6.60 0.80 -14.39
C LEU A 16 -5.40 1.73 -14.62
N LEU A 17 -5.00 1.92 -15.87
CA LEU A 17 -3.93 2.86 -16.22
C LEU A 17 -4.42 4.31 -16.15
N ASP A 18 -5.64 4.57 -16.54
CA ASP A 18 -6.24 5.90 -16.43
C ASP A 18 -6.34 6.33 -14.95
N GLU A 19 -6.83 5.45 -14.06
CA GLU A 19 -6.86 5.72 -12.63
C GLU A 19 -5.46 5.88 -12.03
N ALA A 20 -4.52 5.01 -12.38
CA ALA A 20 -3.14 5.15 -11.92
C ALA A 20 -2.50 6.46 -12.40
N ARG A 21 -2.79 6.88 -13.64
CA ARG A 21 -2.31 8.15 -14.19
C ARG A 21 -2.83 9.35 -13.41
N TYR A 22 -4.07 9.32 -12.96
CA TYR A 22 -4.66 10.41 -12.16
C TYR A 22 -3.81 10.69 -10.91
N GLU A 23 -3.41 9.64 -10.20
CA GLU A 23 -2.53 9.76 -9.03
C GLU A 23 -1.10 10.19 -9.42
N LEU A 24 -0.51 9.59 -10.45
CA LEU A 24 0.83 9.95 -10.92
C LEU A 24 0.94 11.42 -11.33
N GLU A 25 -0.08 11.98 -11.98
CA GLU A 25 -0.14 13.41 -12.33
C GLU A 25 -0.23 14.31 -11.08
N TRP A 26 -0.86 13.82 -10.00
CA TRP A 26 -0.82 14.52 -8.73
C TRP A 26 0.56 14.44 -8.07
N MET A 27 1.20 13.26 -8.09
CA MET A 27 2.52 13.04 -7.48
C MET A 27 3.59 13.97 -8.05
N PHE A 28 3.56 14.31 -9.35
CA PHE A 28 4.48 15.31 -9.90
C PHE A 28 4.44 16.68 -9.19
N LYS A 29 3.30 17.04 -8.59
CA LYS A 29 3.13 18.34 -7.90
C LYS A 29 3.84 18.40 -6.55
N VAL A 30 4.16 17.24 -5.97
CA VAL A 30 4.82 17.13 -4.67
C VAL A 30 6.31 16.83 -4.78
N GLN A 31 6.86 16.79 -5.99
CA GLN A 31 8.31 16.79 -6.20
C GLN A 31 8.85 18.22 -6.24
N ASP A 32 9.83 18.55 -5.42
CA ASP A 32 10.51 19.84 -5.47
C ASP A 32 11.34 19.98 -6.76
N ALA A 33 10.99 20.99 -7.56
CA ALA A 33 11.60 21.18 -8.87
C ALA A 33 13.08 21.55 -8.84
N SER A 34 13.60 22.06 -7.72
CA SER A 34 14.99 22.48 -7.57
C SER A 34 15.90 21.37 -7.09
N THR A 35 15.42 20.54 -6.16
CA THR A 35 16.22 19.49 -5.51
C THR A 35 15.95 18.09 -6.05
N GLY A 36 14.73 17.82 -6.50
CA GLY A 36 14.25 16.47 -6.86
C GLY A 36 13.65 15.69 -5.71
N GLY A 37 13.83 16.13 -4.46
CA GLY A 37 13.23 15.52 -3.29
C GLY A 37 11.71 15.69 -3.27
N VAL A 38 11.02 14.83 -2.54
CA VAL A 38 9.55 14.77 -2.50
C VAL A 38 9.04 15.15 -1.11
N TYR A 39 8.07 16.05 -1.07
CA TYR A 39 7.40 16.43 0.17
C TYR A 39 6.68 15.23 0.78
N HIS A 40 6.89 15.00 2.08
CA HIS A 40 6.43 13.79 2.76
C HIS A 40 4.91 13.59 2.69
N LYS A 41 4.15 14.66 2.88
CA LYS A 41 2.68 14.65 2.78
C LYS A 41 2.12 16.04 2.50
N VAL A 42 0.90 16.04 1.99
CA VAL A 42 0.02 17.21 1.97
C VAL A 42 -1.03 17.03 3.06
N THR A 43 -1.19 17.99 3.95
CA THR A 43 -2.06 17.87 5.13
C THR A 43 -2.62 19.21 5.55
N CYS A 44 -3.63 19.20 6.43
CA CYS A 44 -3.99 20.36 7.26
C CYS A 44 -3.20 20.32 8.58
N ALA A 45 -3.15 21.42 9.33
CA ALA A 45 -2.51 21.43 10.65
C ALA A 45 -3.19 20.48 11.65
N ASN A 46 -4.52 20.40 11.59
CA ASN A 46 -5.33 19.50 12.40
C ASN A 46 -6.14 18.57 11.49
N PHE A 47 -6.63 17.46 12.04
CA PHE A 47 -7.62 16.65 11.32
C PHE A 47 -8.88 17.48 11.05
N PRO A 48 -9.35 17.55 9.80
CA PRO A 48 -10.56 18.30 9.48
C PRO A 48 -11.78 17.69 10.15
N GLU A 49 -12.81 18.51 10.35
CA GLU A 49 -14.14 18.04 10.77
C GLU A 49 -14.77 17.16 9.68
N THR A 50 -15.93 16.57 9.99
CA THR A 50 -16.71 15.80 8.99
C THR A 50 -17.33 16.77 7.99
N VAL A 51 -16.69 16.94 6.87
CA VAL A 51 -17.00 17.89 5.80
C VAL A 51 -16.71 17.24 4.44
N ASN A 52 -17.42 17.65 3.39
CA ASN A 52 -17.07 17.24 2.02
C ASN A 52 -15.73 17.88 1.61
N ALA A 53 -14.97 17.18 0.77
CA ALA A 53 -13.70 17.70 0.26
C ALA A 53 -13.82 19.03 -0.50
N VAL A 54 -14.96 19.27 -1.17
CA VAL A 54 -15.23 20.52 -1.89
C VAL A 54 -15.56 21.70 -0.96
N ASP A 55 -15.96 21.42 0.27
CA ASP A 55 -16.33 22.40 1.29
C ASP A 55 -15.22 22.58 2.34
N GLU A 56 -14.15 21.79 2.26
CA GLU A 56 -12.99 21.89 3.12
C GLU A 56 -12.24 23.22 2.85
N THR A 57 -12.05 24.01 3.88
CA THR A 57 -11.44 25.35 3.79
C THR A 57 -10.14 25.49 4.58
N ASP A 58 -9.71 24.43 5.28
CA ASP A 58 -8.46 24.45 6.02
C ASP A 58 -7.27 24.56 5.07
N GLN A 59 -6.28 25.31 5.52
CA GLN A 59 -5.08 25.52 4.71
C GLN A 59 -4.33 24.21 4.52
N LEU A 60 -4.10 23.82 3.25
CA LEU A 60 -3.23 22.71 2.90
C LEU A 60 -1.76 23.12 3.09
N ILE A 61 -0.99 22.23 3.69
CA ILE A 61 0.41 22.39 4.04
C ILE A 61 1.21 21.30 3.35
N LEU A 62 2.25 21.67 2.62
CA LEU A 62 3.29 20.74 2.19
C LEU A 62 4.25 20.53 3.36
N SER A 63 4.37 19.29 3.82
CA SER A 63 5.33 18.92 4.86
C SER A 63 6.76 18.92 4.32
N PRO A 64 7.79 18.98 5.17
CA PRO A 64 9.17 18.88 4.71
C PRO A 64 9.42 17.65 3.82
N ILE A 65 10.43 17.73 2.96
CA ILE A 65 10.90 16.62 2.13
C ILE A 65 11.41 15.50 3.03
N SER A 66 11.17 14.24 2.63
CA SER A 66 11.73 13.06 3.28
C SER A 66 12.36 12.10 2.28
N ASN A 67 13.30 11.30 2.74
CA ASN A 67 13.89 10.23 1.93
C ASN A 67 12.87 9.14 1.60
N THR A 68 12.02 8.74 2.55
CA THR A 68 11.01 7.70 2.35
C THR A 68 10.04 8.08 1.23
N ALA A 69 9.39 9.26 1.30
CA ALA A 69 8.51 9.72 0.22
C ALA A 69 9.26 9.90 -1.12
N THR A 70 10.54 10.29 -1.07
CA THR A 70 11.35 10.44 -2.29
C THR A 70 11.70 9.09 -2.90
N GLY A 71 11.96 8.07 -2.09
CA GLY A 71 12.24 6.71 -2.54
C GLY A 71 11.00 6.04 -3.16
N ASP A 72 9.86 6.12 -2.48
CA ASP A 72 8.58 5.64 -3.00
C ASP A 72 8.24 6.30 -4.35
N PHE A 73 8.38 7.62 -4.41
CA PHE A 73 8.15 8.37 -5.64
C PHE A 73 9.09 7.91 -6.77
N ALA A 74 10.39 7.75 -6.50
CA ALA A 74 11.35 7.30 -7.49
C ALA A 74 11.00 5.91 -8.03
N ALA A 75 10.65 4.98 -7.16
CA ALA A 75 10.24 3.63 -7.53
C ALA A 75 8.97 3.63 -8.39
N VAL A 76 7.91 4.31 -7.93
CA VAL A 76 6.62 4.36 -8.62
C VAL A 76 6.74 5.04 -9.98
N MET A 77 7.50 6.13 -10.09
CA MET A 77 7.71 6.82 -11.37
C MET A 77 8.58 6.01 -12.33
N ALA A 78 9.62 5.32 -11.87
CA ALA A 78 10.40 4.42 -12.70
C ALA A 78 9.53 3.27 -13.22
N LYS A 79 8.73 2.65 -12.38
CA LYS A 79 7.77 1.62 -12.79
C LYS A 79 6.73 2.14 -13.79
N ALA A 80 6.20 3.34 -13.57
CA ALA A 80 5.27 3.99 -14.49
C ALA A 80 5.89 4.20 -15.87
N SER A 81 7.18 4.56 -15.95
CA SER A 81 7.87 4.72 -17.22
C SER A 81 7.89 3.44 -18.06
N ILE A 82 8.01 2.28 -17.42
CA ILE A 82 7.95 0.97 -18.10
C ILE A 82 6.52 0.69 -18.57
N ILE A 83 5.54 0.87 -17.67
CA ILE A 83 4.14 0.50 -17.93
C ILE A 83 3.52 1.35 -19.04
N TYR A 84 3.80 2.65 -19.07
CA TYR A 84 3.26 3.57 -20.09
C TYR A 84 4.12 3.67 -21.36
N GLY A 85 5.28 3.03 -21.40
CA GLY A 85 6.24 3.13 -22.51
C GLY A 85 5.66 2.85 -23.89
N ASP A 86 4.74 1.88 -23.98
CA ASP A 86 4.08 1.49 -25.23
C ASP A 86 2.78 2.28 -25.52
N THR A 87 2.19 2.92 -24.51
CA THR A 87 0.89 3.60 -24.63
C THR A 87 1.01 5.11 -24.71
N ASP A 88 1.92 5.71 -23.94
CA ASP A 88 2.20 7.13 -23.91
C ASP A 88 3.68 7.38 -23.59
N LYS A 89 4.49 7.39 -24.64
CA LYS A 89 5.95 7.58 -24.49
C LYS A 89 6.32 8.93 -23.87
N GLU A 90 5.60 10.00 -24.13
CA GLU A 90 5.90 11.32 -23.58
C GLU A 90 5.68 11.32 -22.05
N PHE A 91 4.59 10.71 -21.60
CA PHE A 91 4.32 10.53 -20.19
C PHE A 91 5.35 9.60 -19.52
N ALA A 92 5.68 8.48 -20.17
CA ALA A 92 6.70 7.55 -19.70
C ALA A 92 8.08 8.21 -19.53
N ASP A 93 8.52 8.99 -20.53
CA ASP A 93 9.80 9.72 -20.46
C ASP A 93 9.79 10.76 -19.33
N ARG A 94 8.65 11.42 -19.08
CA ARG A 94 8.47 12.36 -17.98
C ARG A 94 8.56 11.66 -16.62
N CYS A 95 7.96 10.49 -16.49
CA CYS A 95 8.04 9.67 -15.28
C CYS A 95 9.48 9.24 -15.01
N LEU A 96 10.20 8.73 -16.01
CA LEU A 96 11.58 8.32 -15.83
C LEU A 96 12.49 9.49 -15.41
N ALA A 97 12.38 10.64 -16.06
CA ALA A 97 13.17 11.82 -15.70
C ALA A 97 12.90 12.29 -14.26
N ALA A 98 11.66 12.18 -13.78
CA ALA A 98 11.30 12.50 -12.40
C ALA A 98 11.88 11.48 -11.40
N ALA A 99 11.86 10.19 -11.75
CA ALA A 99 12.45 9.12 -10.94
C ALA A 99 13.97 9.28 -10.80
N GLU A 100 14.67 9.54 -11.91
CA GLU A 100 16.12 9.76 -11.89
C GLU A 100 16.50 10.97 -11.04
N LYS A 101 15.73 12.05 -11.11
CA LYS A 101 15.95 13.23 -10.31
C LYS A 101 15.70 13.00 -8.81
N ALA A 102 14.70 12.19 -8.47
CA ALA A 102 14.46 11.77 -7.09
C ALA A 102 15.60 10.88 -6.57
N TRP A 103 16.13 10.00 -7.40
CA TRP A 103 17.30 9.19 -7.05
C TRP A 103 18.57 10.03 -6.80
N GLU A 104 18.80 11.09 -7.58
CA GLU A 104 19.90 12.02 -7.33
C GLU A 104 19.78 12.65 -5.92
N TYR A 105 18.57 13.03 -5.54
CA TYR A 105 18.30 13.54 -4.19
C TYR A 105 18.61 12.49 -3.13
N LEU A 106 18.04 11.29 -3.23
CA LEU A 106 18.27 10.17 -2.30
C LEU A 106 19.75 9.86 -2.11
N SER A 107 20.50 9.80 -3.21
CA SER A 107 21.92 9.48 -3.19
C SER A 107 22.75 10.53 -2.44
N ALA A 108 22.30 11.79 -2.46
CA ALA A 108 22.97 12.90 -1.77
C ALA A 108 22.58 13.03 -0.28
N HIS A 109 21.48 12.38 0.15
CA HIS A 109 20.88 12.56 1.47
C HIS A 109 20.82 11.25 2.29
N GLN A 110 21.63 10.26 1.93
CA GLN A 110 21.73 9.00 2.67
C GLN A 110 22.11 9.24 4.15
N GLY A 111 21.32 8.67 5.04
CA GLY A 111 21.54 8.79 6.49
C GLY A 111 20.99 10.08 7.11
N ASP A 112 20.24 10.87 6.37
CA ASP A 112 19.46 11.97 6.94
C ASP A 112 18.44 11.42 7.95
N PRO A 113 18.08 12.20 8.99
CA PRO A 113 17.08 11.74 9.97
C PRO A 113 15.71 11.52 9.30
N GLY A 114 14.98 10.50 9.78
CA GLY A 114 13.62 10.23 9.38
C GLY A 114 12.69 11.44 9.56
N PHE A 115 11.59 11.45 8.85
CA PHE A 115 10.62 12.54 8.87
C PHE A 115 10.04 12.75 10.28
N LYS A 116 9.82 14.01 10.64
CA LYS A 116 9.06 14.42 11.82
C LYS A 116 8.10 15.55 11.47
N ASN A 117 6.89 15.48 12.03
CA ASN A 117 5.94 16.56 11.88
C ASN A 117 6.55 17.88 12.43
N PRO A 118 6.39 19.01 11.72
CA PRO A 118 6.51 20.33 12.33
C PRO A 118 5.60 20.47 13.56
N GLU A 119 6.01 21.30 14.54
CA GLU A 119 5.33 21.42 15.84
C GLU A 119 3.84 21.82 15.76
N ASP A 120 3.45 22.49 14.69
CA ASP A 120 2.08 22.96 14.44
C ASP A 120 1.21 21.97 13.66
N ILE A 121 1.73 20.80 13.30
CA ILE A 121 1.00 19.76 12.58
C ILE A 121 0.74 18.57 13.51
N VAL A 122 -0.54 18.28 13.79
CA VAL A 122 -0.97 17.20 14.68
C VAL A 122 -1.62 16.01 13.94
N THR A 123 -1.72 16.07 12.61
CA THR A 123 -2.17 14.92 11.80
C THR A 123 -1.12 13.81 11.81
N GLY A 124 -1.49 12.59 11.40
CA GLY A 124 -0.60 11.42 11.43
C GLY A 124 0.79 11.75 10.88
N GLU A 125 1.83 11.41 11.65
CA GLU A 125 3.21 11.70 11.28
C GLU A 125 3.68 10.83 10.13
N TYR A 126 3.31 9.55 10.14
CA TYR A 126 3.78 8.55 9.17
C TYR A 126 5.30 8.49 9.09
N ASP A 127 5.95 8.59 10.27
CA ASP A 127 7.40 8.51 10.37
C ASP A 127 7.91 7.10 10.10
N ASP A 128 9.01 7.04 9.38
CA ASP A 128 9.82 5.83 9.27
C ASP A 128 11.24 6.13 9.74
N SER A 129 11.79 5.21 10.51
CA SER A 129 13.14 5.31 11.04
C SER A 129 14.22 4.82 10.06
N SER A 130 13.82 4.24 8.94
CA SER A 130 14.69 3.67 7.91
C SER A 130 14.11 3.95 6.53
N ASP A 131 14.94 4.36 5.61
CA ASP A 131 14.63 4.60 4.19
C ASP A 131 15.26 3.54 3.28
N ILE A 132 15.74 2.43 3.88
CA ILE A 132 16.56 1.44 3.17
C ILE A 132 15.74 0.61 2.18
N ASP A 133 14.49 0.32 2.49
CA ASP A 133 13.60 -0.45 1.62
C ASP A 133 13.00 0.40 0.50
N GLU A 134 12.74 1.69 0.73
CA GLU A 134 12.39 2.64 -0.33
C GLU A 134 13.58 2.88 -1.28
N TYR A 135 14.79 3.00 -0.71
CA TYR A 135 16.00 3.11 -1.51
C TYR A 135 16.24 1.87 -2.36
N LEU A 136 16.04 0.67 -1.78
CA LEU A 136 16.12 -0.59 -2.50
C LEU A 136 15.07 -0.66 -3.62
N TRP A 137 13.82 -0.28 -3.34
CA TRP A 137 12.76 -0.33 -4.33
C TRP A 137 13.02 0.64 -5.48
N ALA A 138 13.43 1.87 -5.17
CA ALA A 138 13.83 2.85 -6.18
C ALA A 138 14.99 2.34 -7.07
N ALA A 139 16.02 1.73 -6.46
CA ALA A 139 17.15 1.17 -7.20
C ALA A 139 16.70 0.05 -8.16
N VAL A 140 15.86 -0.87 -7.69
CA VAL A 140 15.34 -1.98 -8.50
C VAL A 140 14.52 -1.49 -9.68
N GLU A 141 13.59 -0.57 -9.45
CA GLU A 141 12.71 -0.07 -10.52
C GLU A 141 13.48 0.79 -11.55
N LEU A 142 14.43 1.59 -11.10
CA LEU A 142 15.32 2.35 -12.00
C LEU A 142 16.21 1.41 -12.80
N TYR A 143 16.72 0.33 -12.19
CA TYR A 143 17.45 -0.68 -12.95
C TYR A 143 16.56 -1.34 -14.00
N ALA A 144 15.35 -1.73 -13.64
CA ALA A 144 14.40 -2.33 -14.58
C ALA A 144 14.03 -1.38 -15.74
N ALA A 145 13.94 -0.07 -15.46
CA ALA A 145 13.58 0.94 -16.46
C ALA A 145 14.72 1.32 -17.40
N THR A 146 15.98 1.31 -16.92
CA THR A 146 17.11 1.88 -17.65
C THR A 146 18.17 0.85 -18.08
N GLY A 147 18.27 -0.28 -17.36
CA GLY A 147 19.38 -1.23 -17.50
C GLY A 147 20.71 -0.71 -16.96
N ASP A 148 20.76 0.47 -16.33
CA ASP A 148 22.02 1.03 -15.82
C ASP A 148 22.48 0.27 -14.57
N THR A 149 23.69 -0.25 -14.66
CA THR A 149 24.29 -1.09 -13.61
C THR A 149 24.59 -0.36 -12.31
N GLN A 150 24.59 0.96 -12.27
CA GLN A 150 24.73 1.72 -11.01
C GLN A 150 23.57 1.40 -10.06
N TYR A 151 22.35 1.33 -10.57
CA TYR A 151 21.15 1.00 -9.77
C TYR A 151 21.18 -0.47 -9.29
N LYS A 152 21.58 -1.38 -10.19
CA LYS A 152 21.78 -2.79 -9.81
C LYS A 152 22.80 -2.94 -8.69
N THR A 153 23.92 -2.24 -8.77
CA THR A 153 24.96 -2.27 -7.73
C THR A 153 24.41 -1.81 -6.40
N ALA A 154 23.63 -0.71 -6.37
CA ALA A 154 23.00 -0.22 -5.16
C ALA A 154 22.00 -1.23 -4.56
N ALA A 155 21.19 -1.87 -5.41
CA ALA A 155 20.25 -2.91 -4.97
C ALA A 155 20.97 -4.14 -4.42
N ASP A 156 22.03 -4.64 -5.10
CA ASP A 156 22.81 -5.80 -4.67
C ASP A 156 23.50 -5.55 -3.32
N GLU A 157 24.07 -4.35 -3.11
CA GLU A 157 24.68 -3.98 -1.83
C GLU A 157 23.71 -4.03 -0.66
N ILE A 158 22.46 -3.65 -0.87
CA ILE A 158 21.43 -3.71 0.17
C ILE A 158 20.96 -5.15 0.40
N ILE A 159 20.61 -5.87 -0.66
CA ILE A 159 20.05 -7.24 -0.54
C ILE A 159 21.06 -8.22 0.07
N THR A 160 22.34 -8.09 -0.26
CA THR A 160 23.41 -8.94 0.26
C THR A 160 24.06 -8.40 1.55
N GLY A 161 23.76 -7.15 1.89
CA GLY A 161 24.29 -6.47 3.06
C GLY A 161 23.75 -7.01 4.37
N SER A 162 24.27 -6.49 5.47
CA SER A 162 23.88 -6.87 6.83
C SER A 162 22.86 -5.92 7.46
N SER A 163 22.50 -4.83 6.80
CA SER A 163 21.50 -3.88 7.28
C SER A 163 20.11 -4.52 7.25
N PRO A 164 19.33 -4.36 8.31
CA PRO A 164 17.95 -4.86 8.31
C PRO A 164 17.13 -4.09 7.28
N VAL A 165 16.43 -4.81 6.42
CA VAL A 165 15.51 -4.26 5.43
C VAL A 165 14.09 -4.70 5.77
N GLY A 166 13.14 -3.77 5.73
CA GLY A 166 11.71 -4.04 5.92
C GLY A 166 11.13 -4.73 4.69
N TYR A 167 11.09 -6.07 4.70
CA TYR A 167 10.44 -6.85 3.63
C TYR A 167 8.99 -7.19 3.98
N ASP A 168 8.23 -6.21 4.43
CA ASP A 168 6.81 -6.31 4.68
C ASP A 168 6.03 -5.39 3.72
N LEU A 169 4.75 -5.21 3.94
CA LEU A 169 3.88 -4.34 3.17
C LEU A 169 3.14 -3.40 4.12
N GLY A 170 3.03 -2.16 3.74
CA GLY A 170 2.37 -1.13 4.54
C GLY A 170 2.90 0.25 4.17
N TRP A 171 2.56 1.25 4.95
CA TRP A 171 3.03 2.63 4.72
C TRP A 171 4.52 2.82 5.09
N ALA A 172 5.06 2.01 5.97
CA ALA A 172 6.45 2.09 6.44
C ALA A 172 7.29 0.88 5.99
N SER A 173 6.83 0.09 5.02
CA SER A 173 7.59 -1.04 4.53
C SER A 173 7.15 -1.42 3.13
N VAL A 174 8.06 -1.32 2.18
CA VAL A 174 7.83 -1.51 0.74
C VAL A 174 8.78 -2.53 0.10
N GLY A 175 9.69 -3.08 0.87
CA GLY A 175 10.77 -3.93 0.35
C GLY A 175 10.29 -5.20 -0.38
N ILE A 176 9.08 -5.68 -0.15
CA ILE A 176 8.50 -6.79 -0.92
C ILE A 176 8.32 -6.45 -2.39
N TYR A 177 7.95 -5.21 -2.73
CA TYR A 177 7.85 -4.79 -4.13
C TYR A 177 9.20 -4.87 -4.81
N ALA A 178 10.26 -4.41 -4.14
CA ALA A 178 11.62 -4.54 -4.63
C ALA A 178 12.02 -6.01 -4.87
N LEU A 179 11.76 -6.91 -3.91
CA LEU A 179 12.09 -8.33 -4.07
C LEU A 179 11.36 -8.94 -5.27
N TYR A 180 10.07 -8.62 -5.43
CA TYR A 180 9.26 -9.17 -6.50
C TYR A 180 9.73 -8.73 -7.89
N ASP A 181 10.01 -7.44 -8.05
CA ASP A 181 10.42 -6.90 -9.35
C ASP A 181 11.88 -7.24 -9.67
N TYR A 182 12.77 -7.27 -8.67
CA TYR A 182 14.15 -7.69 -8.88
C TYR A 182 14.27 -9.19 -9.24
N ALA A 183 13.35 -10.02 -8.79
CA ALA A 183 13.27 -11.43 -9.19
C ALA A 183 12.74 -11.62 -10.62
N ARG A 184 12.31 -10.56 -11.33
CA ARG A 184 11.63 -10.62 -12.63
C ARG A 184 12.21 -9.73 -13.71
N CYS A 185 13.18 -8.89 -13.40
CA CYS A 185 13.88 -8.05 -14.38
C CYS A 185 14.76 -8.88 -15.33
N ASP A 186 15.37 -8.27 -16.34
CA ASP A 186 16.14 -8.95 -17.36
C ASP A 186 17.37 -9.72 -16.83
N ASP A 187 17.98 -9.24 -15.75
CA ASP A 187 19.04 -9.95 -15.01
C ASP A 187 18.60 -10.13 -13.55
N PRO A 188 17.76 -11.19 -13.28
CA PRO A 188 17.04 -11.33 -12.02
C PRO A 188 17.95 -11.73 -10.86
N SER A 189 17.61 -11.25 -9.66
CA SER A 189 18.26 -11.64 -8.41
C SER A 189 17.64 -12.91 -7.83
N GLU A 190 18.40 -14.01 -7.78
CA GLU A 190 17.98 -15.24 -7.09
C GLU A 190 17.84 -15.02 -5.58
N GLU A 191 18.67 -14.18 -4.96
CA GLU A 191 18.57 -13.81 -3.54
C GLU A 191 17.23 -13.12 -3.24
N ALA A 192 16.80 -12.19 -4.10
CA ALA A 192 15.50 -11.53 -3.97
C ALA A 192 14.34 -12.54 -4.06
N LYS A 193 14.41 -13.46 -5.01
CA LYS A 193 13.44 -14.52 -5.20
C LYS A 193 13.36 -15.45 -3.98
N GLU A 194 14.51 -15.91 -3.48
CA GLU A 194 14.57 -16.78 -2.30
C GLU A 194 13.98 -16.11 -1.06
N LYS A 195 14.27 -14.83 -0.84
CA LYS A 195 13.72 -14.05 0.27
C LYS A 195 12.20 -13.96 0.18
N LEU A 196 11.64 -13.62 -0.99
CA LEU A 196 10.20 -13.52 -1.18
C LEU A 196 9.50 -14.87 -0.97
N ILE A 197 10.01 -15.95 -1.57
CA ILE A 197 9.45 -17.30 -1.41
C ILE A 197 9.49 -17.73 0.05
N SER A 198 10.61 -17.49 0.75
CA SER A 198 10.74 -17.80 2.18
C SER A 198 9.68 -17.08 3.04
N LYS A 199 9.38 -15.81 2.73
CA LYS A 199 8.32 -15.07 3.43
C LYS A 199 6.93 -15.65 3.16
N ALA A 200 6.63 -16.00 1.91
CA ALA A 200 5.37 -16.62 1.56
C ALA A 200 5.20 -18.00 2.22
N ASP A 201 6.25 -18.83 2.23
CA ASP A 201 6.23 -20.15 2.88
C ASP A 201 6.06 -20.04 4.41
N ALA A 202 6.56 -18.99 5.04
CA ALA A 202 6.37 -18.78 6.47
C ALA A 202 4.88 -18.60 6.86
N LEU A 203 4.04 -18.11 5.96
CA LEU A 203 2.59 -17.97 6.18
C LEU A 203 1.87 -19.31 6.31
N GLU A 204 2.36 -20.37 5.67
CA GLU A 204 1.75 -21.69 5.70
C GLU A 204 1.49 -22.20 7.12
N SER A 205 2.46 -22.02 8.02
CA SER A 205 2.32 -22.46 9.40
C SER A 205 1.25 -21.70 10.18
N ILE A 206 0.95 -20.46 9.81
CA ILE A 206 -0.08 -19.63 10.42
C ILE A 206 -1.45 -20.04 9.86
N ILE A 207 -1.55 -20.13 8.56
CA ILE A 207 -2.77 -20.52 7.82
C ILE A 207 -3.29 -21.87 8.33
N ASN A 208 -2.40 -22.88 8.41
CA ASN A 208 -2.76 -24.25 8.82
C ASN A 208 -3.17 -24.37 10.30
N LYS A 209 -2.83 -23.38 11.14
CA LYS A 209 -3.27 -23.31 12.54
C LYS A 209 -4.53 -22.49 12.74
N SER A 210 -4.94 -21.73 11.72
CA SER A 210 -6.12 -20.89 11.75
C SER A 210 -7.37 -21.70 11.45
N GLY A 211 -8.41 -21.55 12.28
CA GLY A 211 -9.71 -22.20 12.04
C GLY A 211 -10.45 -21.73 10.78
N VAL A 212 -10.05 -20.58 10.24
CA VAL A 212 -10.62 -19.97 9.01
C VAL A 212 -9.59 -19.81 7.88
N GLY A 213 -8.35 -20.27 8.11
CA GLY A 213 -7.27 -20.20 7.12
C GLY A 213 -6.67 -18.79 6.94
N VAL A 214 -6.84 -17.88 7.89
CA VAL A 214 -6.26 -16.54 7.81
C VAL A 214 -4.75 -16.57 8.10
N ALA A 215 -3.99 -15.75 7.38
CA ALA A 215 -2.52 -15.71 7.43
C ALA A 215 -1.94 -14.79 8.51
N ILE A 216 -2.78 -14.24 9.40
CA ILE A 216 -2.35 -13.41 10.52
C ILE A 216 -2.68 -14.05 11.86
N LYS A 217 -1.88 -13.74 12.89
CA LYS A 217 -2.09 -14.20 14.27
C LYS A 217 -2.61 -13.08 15.17
N ASP A 218 -2.17 -11.89 14.89
CA ASP A 218 -2.46 -10.68 15.64
C ASP A 218 -3.39 -9.80 14.82
N PHE A 219 -4.25 -9.07 15.50
CA PHE A 219 -5.25 -8.22 14.87
C PHE A 219 -4.99 -6.77 15.32
N PRO A 220 -4.03 -6.09 14.71
CA PRO A 220 -3.76 -4.67 14.95
C PRO A 220 -4.74 -3.80 14.17
N TRP A 221 -4.64 -2.49 14.35
CA TRP A 221 -5.29 -1.51 13.48
C TRP A 221 -4.91 -1.78 12.01
N GLY A 222 -5.90 -1.87 11.13
CA GLY A 222 -5.69 -2.23 9.72
C GLY A 222 -5.47 -3.72 9.45
N SER A 223 -5.89 -4.62 10.36
CA SER A 223 -5.65 -6.07 10.23
C SER A 223 -6.15 -6.67 8.91
N ASN A 224 -7.20 -6.11 8.30
CA ASN A 224 -7.68 -6.55 6.99
C ASN A 224 -6.70 -6.24 5.87
N MET A 225 -5.94 -5.14 5.97
CA MET A 225 -4.82 -4.88 5.07
C MET A 225 -3.81 -6.03 5.15
N ASN A 226 -3.37 -6.40 6.36
CA ASN A 226 -2.40 -7.47 6.54
C ASN A 226 -2.88 -8.81 5.96
N VAL A 227 -4.19 -9.06 5.99
CA VAL A 227 -4.78 -10.25 5.33
C VAL A 227 -4.71 -10.13 3.80
N ALA A 228 -5.04 -8.96 3.25
CA ALA A 228 -4.94 -8.72 1.81
C ALA A 228 -3.49 -8.79 1.31
N ASP A 229 -2.55 -8.19 2.05
CA ASP A 229 -1.11 -8.23 1.79
C ASP A 229 -0.56 -9.66 1.78
N ALA A 230 -0.97 -10.47 2.75
CA ALA A 230 -0.59 -11.89 2.77
C ALA A 230 -1.10 -12.63 1.51
N GLY A 231 -2.32 -12.34 1.08
CA GLY A 231 -2.87 -12.87 -0.16
C GLY A 231 -2.10 -12.42 -1.40
N MET A 232 -1.74 -11.14 -1.46
CA MET A 232 -0.92 -10.59 -2.55
C MET A 232 0.48 -11.22 -2.58
N LEU A 233 1.16 -11.34 -1.44
CA LEU A 233 2.46 -11.98 -1.31
C LEU A 233 2.44 -13.45 -1.81
N LEU A 234 1.41 -14.21 -1.43
CA LEU A 234 1.23 -15.59 -1.89
C LEU A 234 1.08 -15.66 -3.42
N LEU A 235 0.35 -14.72 -4.03
CA LEU A 235 0.21 -14.68 -5.49
C LEU A 235 1.48 -14.21 -6.19
N MET A 236 2.25 -13.29 -5.60
CA MET A 236 3.58 -12.94 -6.08
C MET A 236 4.52 -14.14 -6.05
N ALA A 237 4.53 -14.91 -4.96
CA ALA A 237 5.29 -16.15 -4.85
C ALA A 237 4.88 -17.16 -5.92
N ASN A 238 3.58 -17.34 -6.15
CA ASN A 238 3.08 -18.21 -7.21
C ASN A 238 3.53 -17.82 -8.62
N LYS A 239 3.72 -16.53 -8.88
CA LYS A 239 4.27 -16.05 -10.16
C LYS A 239 5.75 -16.39 -10.34
N LEU A 240 6.52 -16.40 -9.25
CA LEU A 240 7.96 -16.70 -9.26
C LEU A 240 8.26 -18.20 -9.19
N LEU A 241 7.44 -18.93 -8.45
CA LEU A 241 7.54 -20.38 -8.24
C LEU A 241 6.12 -20.97 -8.18
N PRO A 242 5.54 -21.41 -9.33
CA PRO A 242 4.18 -21.91 -9.38
C PRO A 242 3.96 -23.13 -8.45
N ASP A 243 3.03 -22.97 -7.50
CA ASP A 243 2.57 -24.02 -6.58
C ASP A 243 1.10 -23.75 -6.23
N GLU A 244 0.24 -24.77 -6.40
CA GLU A 244 -1.20 -24.68 -6.10
C GLU A 244 -1.49 -24.25 -4.65
N LYS A 245 -0.60 -24.54 -3.72
CA LYS A 245 -0.74 -24.11 -2.33
C LYS A 245 -0.87 -22.58 -2.21
N TYR A 246 -0.10 -21.80 -2.99
CA TYR A 246 -0.12 -20.35 -2.92
C TYR A 246 -1.45 -19.77 -3.38
N THR A 247 -2.01 -20.26 -4.47
CA THR A 247 -3.33 -19.83 -4.94
C THR A 247 -4.43 -20.24 -3.98
N THR A 248 -4.36 -21.43 -3.42
CA THR A 248 -5.30 -21.92 -2.41
C THR A 248 -5.27 -21.05 -1.16
N TYR A 249 -4.09 -20.73 -0.66
CA TYR A 249 -3.94 -19.91 0.54
C TYR A 249 -4.30 -18.44 0.28
N ALA A 250 -4.03 -17.91 -0.90
CA ALA A 250 -4.50 -16.58 -1.30
C ALA A 250 -6.03 -16.52 -1.36
N GLN A 251 -6.68 -17.57 -1.89
CA GLN A 251 -8.14 -17.66 -1.87
C GLN A 251 -8.71 -17.66 -0.44
N TYR A 252 -8.02 -18.28 0.52
CA TYR A 252 -8.45 -18.23 1.92
C TYR A 252 -8.43 -16.82 2.49
N GLN A 253 -7.46 -15.98 2.10
CA GLN A 253 -7.40 -14.58 2.51
C GLN A 253 -8.58 -13.79 1.90
N LEU A 254 -8.86 -13.98 0.63
CA LEU A 254 -10.01 -13.35 -0.02
C LEU A 254 -11.32 -13.79 0.63
N ASP A 255 -11.50 -15.09 0.88
CA ASP A 255 -12.69 -15.62 1.56
C ASP A 255 -12.87 -15.03 2.96
N TYR A 256 -11.77 -14.83 3.70
CA TYR A 256 -11.81 -14.18 5.01
C TYR A 256 -12.35 -12.75 4.89
N LEU A 257 -11.83 -11.96 3.97
CA LEU A 257 -12.27 -10.57 3.75
C LEU A 257 -13.72 -10.50 3.28
N LEU A 258 -14.20 -11.51 2.56
CA LEU A 258 -15.55 -11.58 2.03
C LEU A 258 -16.57 -12.28 2.95
N GLY A 259 -16.18 -12.64 4.19
CA GLY A 259 -17.15 -13.10 5.20
C GLY A 259 -16.84 -14.40 5.92
N ARG A 260 -15.84 -15.19 5.47
CA ARG A 260 -15.40 -16.43 6.16
C ARG A 260 -14.49 -16.09 7.34
N ASN A 261 -15.00 -15.31 8.28
CA ASN A 261 -14.27 -14.81 9.45
C ASN A 261 -15.08 -14.97 10.75
N ALA A 262 -14.47 -14.60 11.88
CA ALA A 262 -15.04 -14.83 13.20
C ALA A 262 -16.29 -13.98 13.52
N VAL A 263 -16.58 -12.95 12.71
CA VAL A 263 -17.72 -12.03 12.88
C VAL A 263 -18.75 -12.12 11.76
N SER A 264 -18.47 -12.92 10.72
CA SER A 264 -19.36 -13.13 9.56
C SER A 264 -19.68 -11.84 8.78
N TYR A 265 -18.77 -10.88 8.76
CA TYR A 265 -18.87 -9.66 7.96
C TYR A 265 -18.11 -9.83 6.64
N CYS A 266 -18.72 -9.45 5.52
CA CYS A 266 -17.95 -9.04 4.36
C CYS A 266 -17.34 -7.67 4.68
N PHE A 267 -16.04 -7.57 4.81
CA PHE A 267 -15.37 -6.32 5.18
C PHE A 267 -15.26 -5.31 4.03
N VAL A 268 -15.79 -5.64 2.86
CA VAL A 268 -15.93 -4.74 1.72
C VAL A 268 -17.33 -4.14 1.74
N THR A 269 -17.41 -2.82 1.83
CA THR A 269 -18.67 -2.07 1.93
C THR A 269 -19.59 -2.34 0.73
N GLY A 270 -20.88 -2.48 0.99
CA GLY A 270 -21.89 -2.68 -0.05
C GLY A 270 -21.96 -4.09 -0.66
N TYR A 271 -21.15 -5.04 -0.19
CA TYR A 271 -21.12 -6.41 -0.70
C TYR A 271 -21.41 -7.45 0.38
N GLY A 272 -21.84 -8.65 -0.05
CA GLY A 272 -22.19 -9.73 0.86
C GLY A 272 -23.54 -9.54 1.56
N ALA A 273 -23.86 -10.44 2.49
CA ALA A 273 -25.12 -10.40 3.24
C ALA A 273 -25.08 -9.39 4.40
N VAL A 274 -23.92 -9.17 4.97
CA VAL A 274 -23.67 -8.21 6.05
C VAL A 274 -22.32 -7.54 5.73
N SER A 275 -22.32 -6.22 5.61
CA SER A 275 -21.12 -5.42 5.35
C SER A 275 -21.14 -4.13 6.16
N PRO A 276 -19.99 -3.44 6.32
CA PRO A 276 -19.94 -2.17 7.04
C PRO A 276 -20.81 -1.09 6.40
N THR A 277 -21.51 -0.37 7.24
CA THR A 277 -22.42 0.74 6.87
C THR A 277 -22.07 2.04 7.57
N GLN A 278 -21.18 2.00 8.56
CA GLN A 278 -20.75 3.16 9.35
C GLN A 278 -19.24 3.34 9.30
N THR A 279 -18.72 3.49 8.09
CA THR A 279 -17.30 3.69 7.86
C THR A 279 -16.79 5.01 8.44
N HIS A 280 -15.55 5.03 8.90
CA HIS A 280 -14.83 6.27 9.20
C HIS A 280 -14.26 6.85 7.89
N HIS A 281 -15.17 7.35 7.06
CA HIS A 281 -14.90 7.95 5.75
C HIS A 281 -15.74 9.22 5.62
N ARG A 282 -15.10 10.39 5.67
CA ARG A 282 -15.79 11.69 5.75
C ARG A 282 -16.84 11.90 4.67
N PRO A 283 -16.57 11.64 3.37
CA PRO A 283 -17.62 11.76 2.35
C PRO A 283 -18.85 10.89 2.62
N SER A 284 -18.65 9.62 3.04
CA SER A 284 -19.78 8.74 3.40
C SER A 284 -20.57 9.25 4.61
N GLN A 285 -19.87 9.82 5.59
CA GLN A 285 -20.52 10.39 6.79
C GLN A 285 -21.33 11.64 6.48
N VAL A 286 -20.82 12.51 5.60
CA VAL A 286 -21.52 13.74 5.18
C VAL A 286 -22.76 13.41 4.34
N LEU A 287 -22.64 12.43 3.44
CA LEU A 287 -23.73 12.01 2.57
C LEU A 287 -24.72 11.07 3.27
N GLU A 288 -24.40 10.62 4.49
CA GLU A 288 -25.15 9.58 5.21
C GLU A 288 -25.36 8.29 4.38
N GLU A 289 -24.44 8.05 3.46
CA GLU A 289 -24.46 6.91 2.55
C GLU A 289 -23.04 6.34 2.41
N THR A 290 -22.88 5.05 2.72
CA THR A 290 -21.59 4.39 2.63
C THR A 290 -21.27 4.04 1.16
N MET A 291 -20.20 4.60 0.64
CA MET A 291 -19.70 4.27 -0.69
C MET A 291 -19.37 2.77 -0.76
N PRO A 292 -19.83 2.03 -1.77
CA PRO A 292 -19.51 0.61 -1.92
C PRO A 292 -18.07 0.38 -2.41
N GLY A 293 -17.52 -0.81 -2.11
CA GLY A 293 -16.24 -1.25 -2.63
C GLY A 293 -15.03 -0.91 -1.76
N MET A 294 -15.20 -0.33 -0.58
CA MET A 294 -14.10 0.02 0.32
C MET A 294 -13.83 -1.09 1.34
N LEU A 295 -12.57 -1.49 1.47
CA LEU A 295 -12.11 -2.37 2.55
C LEU A 295 -11.93 -1.56 3.83
N VAL A 296 -12.62 -1.96 4.91
CA VAL A 296 -12.44 -1.35 6.23
C VAL A 296 -11.29 -2.01 7.00
N GLY A 297 -10.78 -1.32 8.02
CA GLY A 297 -9.66 -1.76 8.86
C GLY A 297 -9.81 -3.17 9.46
N GLY A 298 -11.03 -3.55 9.81
CA GLY A 298 -11.33 -4.88 10.35
C GLY A 298 -11.10 -5.02 11.85
N PRO A 299 -11.03 -6.24 12.38
CA PRO A 299 -10.81 -6.48 13.79
C PRO A 299 -9.52 -5.83 14.31
N ASN A 300 -9.62 -5.12 15.43
CA ASN A 300 -8.48 -4.52 16.12
C ASN A 300 -8.52 -4.84 17.61
N SER A 301 -7.61 -5.67 18.09
CA SER A 301 -7.52 -6.06 19.50
C SER A 301 -6.84 -5.01 20.39
N GLY A 302 -6.24 -3.95 19.81
CA GLY A 302 -5.72 -2.80 20.51
C GLY A 302 -6.81 -1.96 21.15
N LEU A 303 -8.02 -1.93 20.54
CA LEU A 303 -9.18 -1.17 21.01
C LEU A 303 -8.79 0.29 21.29
N ASP A 304 -8.28 0.98 20.28
CA ASP A 304 -7.57 2.26 20.45
C ASP A 304 -8.48 3.41 20.91
N GLU A 305 -9.77 3.39 20.54
CA GLU A 305 -10.74 4.41 20.90
C GLU A 305 -11.69 3.98 22.05
N SER A 306 -12.28 4.98 22.70
CA SER A 306 -13.14 4.77 23.87
C SER A 306 -14.37 3.91 23.57
N TYR A 307 -14.93 4.03 22.36
CA TYR A 307 -16.13 3.28 21.98
C TYR A 307 -15.80 1.78 21.84
N SER A 308 -14.77 1.40 21.09
CA SER A 308 -14.39 0.00 20.95
C SER A 308 -14.00 -0.62 22.30
N LYS A 309 -13.28 0.12 23.16
CA LYS A 309 -12.99 -0.32 24.54
C LYS A 309 -14.26 -0.65 25.32
N ALA A 310 -15.28 0.20 25.24
CA ALA A 310 -16.50 0.03 26.01
C ALA A 310 -17.31 -1.21 25.60
N VAL A 311 -17.31 -1.54 24.28
CA VAL A 311 -18.20 -2.59 23.76
C VAL A 311 -17.49 -3.91 23.44
N LEU A 312 -16.15 -3.92 23.26
CA LEU A 312 -15.40 -5.10 22.83
C LEU A 312 -14.38 -5.62 23.85
N THR A 313 -14.20 -4.95 24.99
CA THR A 313 -13.29 -5.45 26.04
C THR A 313 -13.69 -6.87 26.46
N GLY A 314 -12.72 -7.81 26.39
CA GLY A 314 -12.92 -9.21 26.73
C GLY A 314 -13.29 -10.12 25.57
N TYR A 315 -13.48 -9.58 24.37
CA TYR A 315 -13.65 -10.40 23.18
C TYR A 315 -12.29 -10.99 22.72
N ALA A 316 -12.35 -12.12 22.00
CA ALA A 316 -11.17 -12.68 21.37
C ALA A 316 -10.69 -11.75 20.24
N PRO A 317 -9.36 -11.63 19.98
CA PRO A 317 -8.82 -10.68 18.99
C PRO A 317 -9.53 -10.66 17.64
N ALA A 318 -9.77 -11.82 17.03
CA ALA A 318 -10.48 -11.93 15.76
C ALA A 318 -11.97 -11.53 15.80
N LYS A 319 -12.52 -11.26 16.99
CA LYS A 319 -13.90 -10.79 17.22
C LYS A 319 -13.99 -9.34 17.67
N CYS A 320 -12.85 -8.65 17.76
CA CYS A 320 -12.82 -7.24 18.14
C CYS A 320 -13.21 -6.34 16.95
N TYR A 321 -14.46 -6.47 16.50
CA TYR A 321 -15.03 -5.68 15.41
C TYR A 321 -16.45 -5.24 15.75
N VAL A 322 -16.78 -3.99 15.46
CA VAL A 322 -18.12 -3.40 15.52
C VAL A 322 -18.28 -2.36 14.41
N ASP A 323 -19.36 -2.44 13.65
CA ASP A 323 -19.70 -1.46 12.61
C ASP A 323 -20.23 -0.18 13.25
N ASN A 324 -19.35 0.77 13.52
CA ASN A 324 -19.67 2.07 14.09
C ASN A 324 -18.56 3.08 13.78
N SER A 325 -18.93 4.25 13.28
CA SER A 325 -17.96 5.31 12.89
C SER A 325 -17.12 5.85 14.06
N GLN A 326 -17.57 5.71 15.31
CA GLN A 326 -16.80 6.07 16.49
C GLN A 326 -15.70 5.05 16.81
N ALA A 327 -15.79 3.83 16.26
CA ALA A 327 -14.75 2.81 16.30
C ALA A 327 -13.86 2.96 15.03
N TYR A 328 -13.17 4.11 14.92
CA TYR A 328 -12.47 4.46 13.70
C TYR A 328 -11.35 3.47 13.36
N SER A 329 -10.61 2.94 14.32
CA SER A 329 -9.56 1.96 14.06
C SER A 329 -10.05 0.65 13.42
N LEU A 330 -11.36 0.36 13.51
CA LEU A 330 -12.02 -0.81 12.94
C LEU A 330 -12.65 -0.50 11.57
N ASN A 331 -13.08 0.75 11.36
CA ASN A 331 -13.95 1.15 10.25
C ASN A 331 -13.34 2.23 9.34
N GLU A 332 -12.09 2.61 9.59
CA GLU A 332 -11.31 3.46 8.70
C GLU A 332 -11.09 2.76 7.36
N VAL A 333 -10.96 3.56 6.29
CA VAL A 333 -10.64 3.11 4.94
C VAL A 333 -9.47 3.92 4.41
N THR A 334 -8.54 3.27 3.72
CA THR A 334 -7.38 3.92 3.11
C THR A 334 -7.09 3.34 1.73
N ILE A 335 -6.41 4.10 0.87
CA ILE A 335 -6.05 3.67 -0.47
C ILE A 335 -5.13 2.44 -0.39
N TYR A 336 -4.08 2.49 0.43
CA TYR A 336 -3.09 1.42 0.52
C TYR A 336 -3.61 0.14 1.20
N TRP A 337 -4.76 0.18 1.90
CA TRP A 337 -5.45 -1.05 2.34
C TRP A 337 -6.26 -1.69 1.21
N ASN A 338 -6.75 -0.88 0.29
CA ASN A 338 -7.55 -1.34 -0.83
C ASN A 338 -6.71 -1.89 -1.98
N SER A 339 -5.52 -1.36 -2.21
CA SER A 339 -4.65 -1.79 -3.32
C SER A 339 -4.32 -3.29 -3.31
N PRO A 340 -3.92 -3.93 -2.19
CA PRO A 340 -3.70 -5.37 -2.16
C PRO A 340 -4.98 -6.19 -2.35
N LEU A 341 -6.15 -5.69 -1.92
CA LEU A 341 -7.43 -6.33 -2.22
C LEU A 341 -7.72 -6.33 -3.73
N VAL A 342 -7.49 -5.20 -4.41
CA VAL A 342 -7.67 -5.09 -5.87
C VAL A 342 -6.75 -6.08 -6.59
N TYR A 343 -5.50 -6.18 -6.19
CA TYR A 343 -4.55 -7.16 -6.74
C TYR A 343 -5.02 -8.59 -6.52
N LEU A 344 -5.43 -8.92 -5.29
CA LEU A 344 -5.90 -10.25 -4.89
C LEU A 344 -7.14 -10.66 -5.70
N MET A 345 -8.15 -9.80 -5.79
CA MET A 345 -9.37 -10.05 -6.57
C MET A 345 -9.09 -10.17 -8.07
N GLY A 346 -8.22 -9.33 -8.61
CA GLY A 346 -7.87 -9.34 -10.03
C GLY A 346 -7.07 -10.58 -10.46
N SER A 347 -6.30 -11.17 -9.54
CA SER A 347 -5.40 -12.29 -9.82
C SER A 347 -6.03 -13.68 -9.59
N LEU A 348 -7.13 -13.78 -8.86
CA LEU A 348 -7.84 -15.03 -8.55
C LEU A 348 -9.05 -15.29 -9.47
N LYS A 349 -9.02 -14.80 -10.69
CA LYS A 349 -10.09 -15.01 -11.69
C LYS A 349 -10.09 -16.43 -12.25
#